data_7b74d844a5ad279081f8d592a65bd48e
#
_entry.id   7b74d844a5ad279081f8d592a65bd48e
#
_cell.length_a   1.000
_cell.length_b   1.000
_cell.length_c   1.000
_cell.angle_alpha   90.00
_cell.angle_beta   90.00
_cell.angle_gamma   90.00
#
_symmetry.space_group_name_H-M   'P 1'
#
loop_
_entity.id
_entity.type
_entity.pdbx_description
1 polymer ?
#
loop_
_entity_poly.entity_id
_entity_poly.type
_entity_poly.pdbx_seq_one_letter_code
_entity_poly.pdbx_strand_id
1 'polypeptide(L)'
;MNKSTEHLNPAHGGTLISLIVDSKRRDELRVASKNWLSWDLTPRQTCDLELLMNGGFSPLQGFMSRADYESVCQSMRLKSGLVWPMPIVLDVPEDLAKQLKPGASLALRDAEGVMLAVLHVEEVWQPDRAQEAQRVFGTTDKKHPGATFAIEKAHSFYVSGKIEGLQLPVHYDYRNLRLTPAETRAEFARLGWRRVVAFQTRNPMHRAHVELTFRAAKEASANLLIQPSVGMTKPGDVDHYTRVRCYQAILPHYPANTVKLALLPLAMRMGGPREAVWHAIIRKNFGCTHFIVGRDHAGPGKDSAGKPFYDPYGAQNLLQEYEKEIGVSMVPFKMMVYLEDQDVYVPEDEVPQGSRVLNISGTELRDRLAGGREIPSWFTYPQVVTELHRTYPPRQKQGFTVFFTGLSGSGKSTIANALLVKFLESGDRPVTLLDGDIVRKNLSSELGFSKEHRDLNIRRIGYVASEITKNGGIAICAPIAPYDSVRKDVRSMIEPLGGFILVHLSTALDTCEGRDRKGLYAKARAGIVKQFTGISDPYESPTDAEVVIDTNEMSPEESAQEIFLYLERQGFIGGNDGASAD
;
A
#
# COMPACT_ATOMS: atom_id res chain seq x y z
N MET A 1 -27.16 28.13 5.59
CA MET A 1 -25.72 28.52 5.62
C MET A 1 -25.43 29.16 6.96
N ASN A 2 -24.53 28.59 7.71
CA ASN A 2 -24.22 29.08 9.06
C ASN A 2 -23.29 30.31 8.92
N LYS A 3 -23.69 31.47 9.46
CA LYS A 3 -22.91 32.75 9.42
C LYS A 3 -21.45 32.63 9.91
N SER A 4 -21.10 31.52 10.58
CA SER A 4 -19.75 31.27 11.12
C SER A 4 -18.69 30.90 10.08
N THR A 5 -19.06 30.54 8.84
CA THR A 5 -18.10 30.08 7.79
C THR A 5 -17.87 31.10 6.67
N GLU A 6 -18.52 32.28 6.73
CA GLU A 6 -18.39 33.35 5.71
C GLU A 6 -16.97 33.92 5.55
N HIS A 7 -16.07 33.66 6.51
CA HIS A 7 -14.68 34.14 6.49
C HIS A 7 -13.67 33.13 5.93
N LEU A 8 -14.12 31.91 5.59
CA LEU A 8 -13.25 30.88 5.05
C LEU A 8 -13.19 30.96 3.52
N ASN A 9 -12.08 30.45 2.95
CA ASN A 9 -11.93 30.35 1.51
C ASN A 9 -13.15 29.62 0.90
N PRO A 10 -13.91 30.21 -0.04
CA PRO A 10 -15.07 29.55 -0.63
C PRO A 10 -14.66 28.24 -1.31
N ALA A 11 -15.58 27.28 -1.37
CA ALA A 11 -15.31 26.02 -2.06
C ALA A 11 -15.07 26.25 -3.56
N HIS A 12 -14.44 25.31 -4.23
CA HIS A 12 -14.22 25.37 -5.67
C HIS A 12 -15.56 25.37 -6.41
N GLY A 13 -15.74 26.31 -7.35
CA GLY A 13 -17.06 26.58 -7.97
C GLY A 13 -18.03 27.36 -7.07
N GLY A 14 -17.57 27.88 -5.92
CA GLY A 14 -18.33 28.78 -5.03
C GLY A 14 -19.08 28.08 -3.90
N THR A 15 -19.61 26.88 -4.13
CA THR A 15 -20.46 26.17 -3.15
C THR A 15 -19.92 24.79 -2.83
N LEU A 16 -19.89 24.44 -1.55
CA LEU A 16 -19.59 23.08 -1.13
C LEU A 16 -20.81 22.19 -1.39
N ILE A 17 -20.64 21.17 -2.21
CA ILE A 17 -21.71 20.25 -2.63
C ILE A 17 -21.75 19.06 -1.69
N SER A 18 -22.89 18.77 -1.07
CA SER A 18 -23.15 17.50 -0.40
C SER A 18 -24.20 16.73 -1.18
N LEU A 19 -23.90 15.49 -1.53
CA LEU A 19 -24.82 14.64 -2.30
C LEU A 19 -25.58 13.65 -1.39
N ILE A 20 -25.43 13.74 -0.08
CA ILE A 20 -26.15 12.90 0.87
C ILE A 20 -27.58 13.38 0.99
N VAL A 21 -28.52 12.49 0.71
CA VAL A 21 -29.97 12.77 0.80
C VAL A 21 -30.48 12.65 2.25
N ASP A 22 -31.65 13.22 2.51
CA ASP A 22 -32.33 13.07 3.80
C ASP A 22 -32.82 11.63 4.06
N SER A 23 -33.26 11.37 5.29
CA SER A 23 -33.68 10.03 5.72
C SER A 23 -34.87 9.49 4.91
N LYS A 24 -35.87 10.34 4.58
CA LYS A 24 -37.04 9.94 3.83
C LYS A 24 -36.64 9.51 2.41
N ARG A 25 -35.88 10.34 1.72
CA ARG A 25 -35.41 10.03 0.37
C ARG A 25 -34.52 8.78 0.35
N ARG A 26 -33.68 8.61 1.35
CA ARG A 26 -32.85 7.41 1.52
C ARG A 26 -33.67 6.13 1.58
N ASP A 27 -34.76 6.14 2.37
CA ASP A 27 -35.60 4.97 2.52
C ASP A 27 -36.41 4.66 1.25
N GLU A 28 -36.87 5.71 0.51
CA GLU A 28 -37.46 5.55 -0.81
C GLU A 28 -36.51 4.89 -1.80
N LEU A 29 -35.26 5.36 -1.85
CA LEU A 29 -34.21 4.81 -2.74
C LEU A 29 -33.88 3.35 -2.39
N ARG A 30 -33.81 3.00 -1.11
CA ARG A 30 -33.59 1.61 -0.67
C ARG A 30 -34.71 0.67 -1.12
N VAL A 31 -35.95 1.10 -1.04
CA VAL A 31 -37.09 0.31 -1.51
C VAL A 31 -37.04 0.13 -3.03
N ALA A 32 -36.83 1.22 -3.76
CA ALA A 32 -36.78 1.21 -5.21
C ALA A 32 -35.61 0.39 -5.78
N SER A 33 -34.45 0.38 -5.08
CA SER A 33 -33.25 -0.30 -5.51
C SER A 33 -33.35 -1.81 -5.65
N LYS A 34 -34.39 -2.44 -5.08
CA LYS A 34 -34.63 -3.89 -5.20
C LYS A 34 -34.80 -4.38 -6.64
N ASN A 35 -35.18 -3.47 -7.53
CA ASN A 35 -35.42 -3.75 -8.96
C ASN A 35 -34.34 -3.18 -9.87
N TRP A 36 -33.26 -2.62 -9.30
CA TRP A 36 -32.18 -1.98 -10.08
C TRP A 36 -31.01 -2.93 -10.27
N LEU A 37 -30.24 -2.68 -11.32
CA LEU A 37 -28.90 -3.23 -11.44
C LEU A 37 -28.03 -2.67 -10.31
N SER A 38 -27.04 -3.44 -9.90
CA SER A 38 -26.09 -3.00 -8.89
C SER A 38 -24.66 -3.20 -9.36
N TRP A 39 -23.76 -2.38 -8.81
CA TRP A 39 -22.32 -2.46 -9.03
C TRP A 39 -21.59 -2.41 -7.70
N ASP A 40 -20.75 -3.41 -7.47
CA ASP A 40 -19.87 -3.45 -6.30
C ASP A 40 -18.60 -2.66 -6.63
N LEU A 41 -18.42 -1.56 -5.91
CA LEU A 41 -17.38 -0.59 -6.16
C LEU A 41 -15.99 -1.16 -5.84
N THR A 42 -15.04 -0.89 -6.73
CA THR A 42 -13.62 -1.11 -6.42
C THR A 42 -13.15 -0.12 -5.34
N PRO A 43 -12.04 -0.41 -4.63
CA PRO A 43 -11.49 0.52 -3.63
C PRO A 43 -11.25 1.95 -4.15
N ARG A 44 -10.82 2.08 -5.42
CA ARG A 44 -10.64 3.39 -6.07
C ARG A 44 -11.96 4.12 -6.25
N GLN A 45 -12.96 3.42 -6.78
CA GLN A 45 -14.28 3.98 -7.02
C GLN A 45 -14.98 4.36 -5.71
N THR A 46 -14.76 3.59 -4.62
CA THR A 46 -15.25 3.92 -3.28
C THR A 46 -14.64 5.23 -2.77
N CYS A 47 -13.32 5.43 -2.91
CA CYS A 47 -12.66 6.70 -2.55
C CYS A 47 -13.23 7.88 -3.36
N ASP A 48 -13.42 7.71 -4.66
CA ASP A 48 -13.96 8.76 -5.53
C ASP A 48 -15.41 9.09 -5.17
N LEU A 49 -16.23 8.07 -4.94
CA LEU A 49 -17.63 8.24 -4.52
C LEU A 49 -17.73 8.96 -3.17
N GLU A 50 -16.89 8.61 -2.19
CA GLU A 50 -16.86 9.27 -0.90
C GLU A 50 -16.57 10.77 -1.02
N LEU A 51 -15.56 11.13 -1.83
CA LEU A 51 -15.19 12.54 -2.06
C LEU A 51 -16.21 13.31 -2.91
N LEU A 52 -16.93 12.64 -3.81
CA LEU A 52 -18.10 13.22 -4.49
C LEU A 52 -19.21 13.51 -3.48
N MET A 53 -19.59 12.52 -2.65
CA MET A 53 -20.72 12.64 -1.74
C MET A 53 -20.50 13.65 -0.62
N ASN A 54 -19.29 13.74 -0.07
CA ASN A 54 -18.97 14.62 1.07
C ASN A 54 -18.56 16.04 0.66
N GLY A 55 -18.42 16.30 -0.65
CA GLY A 55 -18.06 17.60 -1.20
C GLY A 55 -16.57 17.83 -1.39
N GLY A 56 -15.72 16.84 -1.14
CA GLY A 56 -14.28 16.91 -1.43
C GLY A 56 -13.99 17.18 -2.90
N PHE A 57 -14.87 16.71 -3.78
CA PHE A 57 -14.80 16.93 -5.23
C PHE A 57 -15.77 18.00 -5.75
N SER A 58 -16.21 18.94 -4.88
CA SER A 58 -17.01 20.07 -5.37
C SER A 58 -16.29 20.79 -6.53
N PRO A 59 -16.99 21.17 -7.62
CA PRO A 59 -18.45 21.25 -7.74
C PRO A 59 -19.10 20.01 -8.39
N LEU A 60 -18.41 18.88 -8.52
CA LEU A 60 -18.97 17.70 -9.18
C LEU A 60 -20.21 17.17 -8.43
N GLN A 61 -21.24 16.78 -9.17
CA GLN A 61 -22.48 16.21 -8.64
C GLN A 61 -22.63 14.72 -8.97
N GLY A 62 -21.57 14.11 -9.51
CA GLY A 62 -21.53 12.72 -9.89
C GLY A 62 -20.31 12.41 -10.75
N PHE A 63 -20.31 11.25 -11.36
CA PHE A 63 -19.28 10.88 -12.32
C PHE A 63 -19.45 11.67 -13.62
N MET A 64 -18.34 12.14 -14.17
CA MET A 64 -18.30 13.10 -15.30
C MET A 64 -19.05 12.59 -16.53
N SER A 65 -19.77 13.49 -17.20
CA SER A 65 -20.25 13.29 -18.55
C SER A 65 -19.07 13.07 -19.50
N ARG A 66 -19.34 12.44 -20.64
CA ARG A 66 -18.33 12.26 -21.69
C ARG A 66 -17.73 13.61 -22.12
N ALA A 67 -18.55 14.65 -22.21
CA ALA A 67 -18.12 15.98 -22.61
C ALA A 67 -17.17 16.61 -21.57
N ASP A 68 -17.47 16.50 -20.26
CA ASP A 68 -16.56 16.97 -19.21
C ASP A 68 -15.27 16.14 -19.17
N TYR A 69 -15.38 14.81 -19.27
CA TYR A 69 -14.23 13.92 -19.31
C TYR A 69 -13.26 14.27 -20.46
N GLU A 70 -13.76 14.42 -21.70
CA GLU A 70 -12.94 14.79 -22.85
C GLU A 70 -12.27 16.18 -22.66
N SER A 71 -13.02 17.16 -22.15
CA SER A 71 -12.52 18.50 -21.85
C SER A 71 -11.43 18.48 -20.76
N VAL A 72 -11.66 17.73 -19.68
CA VAL A 72 -10.70 17.58 -18.58
C VAL A 72 -9.41 16.90 -19.08
N CYS A 73 -9.52 15.82 -19.83
CA CYS A 73 -8.34 15.16 -20.41
C CYS A 73 -7.54 16.10 -21.31
N GLN A 74 -8.23 16.90 -22.13
CA GLN A 74 -7.60 17.78 -23.11
C GLN A 74 -7.03 19.07 -22.50
N SER A 75 -7.79 19.75 -21.63
CA SER A 75 -7.51 21.13 -21.21
C SER A 75 -7.49 21.36 -19.70
N MET A 76 -7.64 20.33 -18.88
CA MET A 76 -7.76 20.42 -17.41
C MET A 76 -8.94 21.31 -16.96
N ARG A 77 -10.05 21.34 -17.73
CA ARG A 77 -11.23 22.15 -17.44
C ARG A 77 -12.51 21.35 -17.66
N LEU A 78 -13.49 21.58 -16.79
CA LEU A 78 -14.87 21.19 -17.06
C LEU A 78 -15.41 21.98 -18.26
N LYS A 79 -16.50 21.52 -18.86
CA LYS A 79 -17.18 22.26 -19.94
C LYS A 79 -17.67 23.67 -19.52
N SER A 80 -17.90 23.86 -18.23
CA SER A 80 -18.18 25.18 -17.64
C SER A 80 -17.00 26.16 -17.71
N GLY A 81 -15.80 25.70 -18.07
CA GLY A 81 -14.55 26.45 -18.06
C GLY A 81 -13.79 26.38 -16.73
N LEU A 82 -14.40 25.85 -15.67
CA LEU A 82 -13.76 25.75 -14.35
C LEU A 82 -12.59 24.77 -14.37
N VAL A 83 -11.48 25.12 -13.75
CA VAL A 83 -10.28 24.28 -13.67
C VAL A 83 -10.60 22.98 -12.94
N TRP A 84 -10.32 21.85 -13.59
CA TRP A 84 -10.44 20.53 -13.03
C TRP A 84 -9.48 19.57 -13.77
N PRO A 85 -8.34 19.16 -13.18
CA PRO A 85 -7.26 18.53 -13.95
C PRO A 85 -7.34 17.00 -14.08
N MET A 86 -8.21 16.32 -13.31
CA MET A 86 -8.28 14.86 -13.25
C MET A 86 -9.66 14.33 -13.62
N PRO A 87 -9.77 13.31 -14.50
CA PRO A 87 -11.05 12.67 -14.79
C PRO A 87 -11.55 11.88 -13.56
N ILE A 88 -12.83 12.06 -13.23
CA ILE A 88 -13.56 11.31 -12.20
C ILE A 88 -14.67 10.54 -12.88
N VAL A 89 -14.43 9.26 -13.13
CA VAL A 89 -15.29 8.38 -13.93
C VAL A 89 -15.60 7.08 -13.21
N LEU A 90 -16.75 6.48 -13.49
CA LEU A 90 -17.11 5.14 -13.04
C LEU A 90 -16.85 4.17 -14.17
N ASP A 91 -15.85 3.34 -14.05
CA ASP A 91 -15.54 2.28 -14.99
C ASP A 91 -16.31 0.99 -14.63
N VAL A 92 -16.92 0.35 -15.64
CA VAL A 92 -17.71 -0.87 -15.49
C VAL A 92 -17.38 -1.88 -16.60
N PRO A 93 -17.58 -3.20 -16.35
CA PRO A 93 -17.40 -4.23 -17.37
C PRO A 93 -18.46 -4.15 -18.48
N GLU A 94 -18.13 -4.69 -19.63
CA GLU A 94 -18.96 -4.67 -20.82
C GLU A 94 -20.36 -5.28 -20.60
N ASP A 95 -20.44 -6.36 -19.84
CA ASP A 95 -21.71 -7.05 -19.57
C ASP A 95 -22.70 -6.18 -18.79
N LEU A 96 -22.21 -5.38 -17.84
CA LEU A 96 -23.03 -4.41 -17.12
C LEU A 96 -23.35 -3.22 -18.03
N ALA A 97 -22.38 -2.71 -18.77
CA ALA A 97 -22.56 -1.57 -19.66
C ALA A 97 -23.67 -1.79 -20.71
N LYS A 98 -23.75 -2.99 -21.29
CA LYS A 98 -24.81 -3.38 -22.25
C LYS A 98 -26.23 -3.36 -21.66
N GLN A 99 -26.36 -3.53 -20.36
CA GLN A 99 -27.65 -3.53 -19.67
C GLN A 99 -28.07 -2.12 -19.21
N LEU A 100 -27.12 -1.19 -19.09
CA LEU A 100 -27.37 0.17 -18.67
C LEU A 100 -27.87 1.04 -19.83
N LYS A 101 -28.91 1.83 -19.57
CA LYS A 101 -29.47 2.80 -20.52
C LYS A 101 -29.58 4.16 -19.86
N PRO A 102 -29.48 5.28 -20.62
CA PRO A 102 -29.82 6.60 -20.11
C PRO A 102 -31.18 6.61 -19.42
N GLY A 103 -31.26 7.22 -18.25
CA GLY A 103 -32.45 7.23 -17.39
C GLY A 103 -32.57 6.04 -16.42
N ALA A 104 -31.73 5.02 -16.54
CA ALA A 104 -31.66 3.93 -15.56
C ALA A 104 -31.05 4.39 -14.24
N SER A 105 -31.40 3.70 -13.13
CA SER A 105 -30.75 3.87 -11.84
C SER A 105 -29.86 2.68 -11.56
N LEU A 106 -28.61 2.94 -11.18
CA LEU A 106 -27.62 1.92 -10.81
C LEU A 106 -27.32 2.05 -9.31
N ALA A 107 -27.55 0.96 -8.56
CA ALA A 107 -27.21 0.92 -7.13
C ALA A 107 -25.69 0.71 -6.96
N LEU A 108 -25.01 1.64 -6.30
CA LEU A 108 -23.59 1.57 -6.00
C LEU A 108 -23.40 1.01 -4.60
N ARG A 109 -22.67 -0.11 -4.50
CA ARG A 109 -22.46 -0.86 -3.25
C ARG A 109 -20.98 -0.93 -2.91
N ASP A 110 -20.68 -1.06 -1.63
CA ASP A 110 -19.36 -1.46 -1.17
C ASP A 110 -19.14 -2.99 -1.32
N ALA A 111 -17.94 -3.44 -0.98
CA ALA A 111 -17.56 -4.86 -1.07
C ALA A 111 -18.37 -5.79 -0.12
N GLU A 112 -19.04 -5.22 0.90
CA GLU A 112 -19.91 -5.94 1.82
C GLU A 112 -21.37 -5.96 1.33
N GLY A 113 -21.65 -5.33 0.17
CA GLY A 113 -22.98 -5.22 -0.43
C GLY A 113 -23.85 -4.09 0.13
N VAL A 114 -23.29 -3.23 1.01
CA VAL A 114 -24.03 -2.08 1.54
C VAL A 114 -24.22 -1.03 0.46
N MET A 115 -25.45 -0.61 0.23
CA MET A 115 -25.76 0.43 -0.74
C MET A 115 -25.32 1.81 -0.25
N LEU A 116 -24.35 2.39 -0.93
CA LEU A 116 -23.79 3.71 -0.60
C LEU A 116 -24.50 4.85 -1.34
N ALA A 117 -24.83 4.63 -2.61
CA ALA A 117 -25.42 5.66 -3.45
C ALA A 117 -26.24 5.06 -4.61
N VAL A 118 -26.99 5.93 -5.27
CA VAL A 118 -27.60 5.68 -6.59
C VAL A 118 -26.91 6.56 -7.61
N LEU A 119 -26.55 5.99 -8.74
CA LEU A 119 -26.17 6.73 -9.95
C LEU A 119 -27.36 6.76 -10.91
N HIS A 120 -27.85 7.95 -11.23
CA HIS A 120 -28.81 8.16 -12.29
C HIS A 120 -28.07 8.24 -13.64
N VAL A 121 -28.09 7.14 -14.37
CA VAL A 121 -27.29 6.97 -15.60
C VAL A 121 -27.69 7.99 -16.66
N GLU A 122 -26.74 8.80 -17.11
CA GLU A 122 -26.92 9.76 -18.20
C GLU A 122 -26.29 9.27 -19.49
N GLU A 123 -25.06 8.74 -19.44
CA GLU A 123 -24.33 8.25 -20.61
C GLU A 123 -23.53 6.99 -20.26
N VAL A 124 -23.37 6.12 -21.28
CA VAL A 124 -22.46 4.96 -21.23
C VAL A 124 -21.62 4.99 -22.51
N TRP A 125 -20.29 4.96 -22.38
CA TRP A 125 -19.39 4.98 -23.54
C TRP A 125 -18.11 4.19 -23.30
N GLN A 126 -17.44 3.85 -24.39
CA GLN A 126 -16.12 3.24 -24.36
C GLN A 126 -15.07 4.34 -24.57
N PRO A 127 -14.17 4.60 -23.61
CA PRO A 127 -13.12 5.61 -23.75
C PRO A 127 -11.93 5.09 -24.56
N ASP A 128 -11.17 6.01 -25.17
CA ASP A 128 -9.82 5.74 -25.62
C ASP A 128 -8.85 5.87 -24.43
N ARG A 129 -8.58 4.74 -23.77
CA ARG A 129 -7.78 4.68 -22.55
C ARG A 129 -6.29 4.98 -22.79
N ALA A 130 -5.77 4.68 -23.97
CA ALA A 130 -4.40 5.04 -24.33
C ALA A 130 -4.27 6.55 -24.51
N GLN A 131 -5.26 7.18 -25.15
CA GLN A 131 -5.31 8.62 -25.29
C GLN A 131 -5.51 9.33 -23.93
N GLU A 132 -6.35 8.78 -23.06
CA GLU A 132 -6.51 9.25 -21.68
C GLU A 132 -5.16 9.25 -20.96
N ALA A 133 -4.47 8.09 -20.95
CA ALA A 133 -3.16 7.97 -20.31
C ALA A 133 -2.15 8.98 -20.84
N GLN A 134 -2.08 9.13 -22.17
CA GLN A 134 -1.17 10.10 -22.81
C GLN A 134 -1.52 11.54 -22.45
N ARG A 135 -2.80 11.92 -22.38
CA ARG A 135 -3.22 13.31 -22.08
C ARG A 135 -3.13 13.64 -20.60
N VAL A 136 -3.50 12.70 -19.72
CA VAL A 136 -3.57 12.94 -18.27
C VAL A 136 -2.20 12.78 -17.62
N PHE A 137 -1.44 11.74 -18.01
CA PHE A 137 -0.17 11.38 -17.38
C PHE A 137 1.05 11.70 -18.27
N GLY A 138 0.85 12.10 -19.53
CA GLY A 138 1.92 12.38 -20.47
C GLY A 138 2.63 11.13 -21.01
N THR A 139 2.14 9.93 -20.68
CA THR A 139 2.82 8.67 -21.03
C THR A 139 1.86 7.49 -21.09
N THR A 140 2.25 6.46 -21.85
CA THR A 140 1.63 5.13 -21.84
C THR A 140 2.56 4.06 -21.26
N ASP A 141 3.69 4.45 -20.65
CA ASP A 141 4.65 3.53 -20.04
C ASP A 141 4.02 2.75 -18.89
N LYS A 142 4.19 1.42 -18.93
CA LYS A 142 3.63 0.49 -17.93
C LYS A 142 4.23 0.64 -16.53
N LYS A 143 5.36 1.32 -16.36
CA LYS A 143 5.89 1.68 -15.04
C LYS A 143 5.13 2.82 -14.36
N HIS A 144 4.32 3.57 -15.12
CA HIS A 144 3.52 4.64 -14.56
C HIS A 144 2.20 4.08 -13.99
N PRO A 145 1.97 4.11 -12.65
CA PRO A 145 0.82 3.47 -12.02
C PRO A 145 -0.53 3.94 -12.56
N GLY A 146 -0.68 5.27 -12.80
CA GLY A 146 -1.91 5.85 -13.33
C GLY A 146 -2.18 5.46 -14.78
N ALA A 147 -1.16 5.46 -15.64
CA ALA A 147 -1.28 5.03 -17.03
C ALA A 147 -1.61 3.54 -17.12
N THR A 148 -0.92 2.69 -16.35
CA THR A 148 -1.20 1.25 -16.27
C THR A 148 -2.62 0.98 -15.76
N PHE A 149 -3.07 1.74 -14.75
CA PHE A 149 -4.45 1.61 -14.31
C PHE A 149 -5.44 1.92 -15.44
N ALA A 150 -5.29 3.06 -16.11
CA ALA A 150 -6.19 3.48 -17.18
C ALA A 150 -6.21 2.48 -18.35
N ILE A 151 -5.04 1.94 -18.75
CA ILE A 151 -4.91 1.08 -19.93
C ILE A 151 -5.27 -0.38 -19.64
N GLU A 152 -4.81 -0.94 -18.51
CA GLU A 152 -4.83 -2.38 -18.27
C GLU A 152 -5.82 -2.81 -17.17
N LYS A 153 -6.09 -1.96 -16.16
CA LYS A 153 -6.86 -2.35 -14.97
C LYS A 153 -8.29 -1.81 -14.95
N ALA A 154 -8.53 -0.64 -15.51
CA ALA A 154 -9.86 -0.07 -15.60
C ALA A 154 -10.76 -0.94 -16.49
N HIS A 155 -12.03 -1.05 -16.15
CA HIS A 155 -13.01 -1.72 -16.99
C HIS A 155 -13.24 -0.99 -18.31
N SER A 156 -13.87 -1.68 -19.28
CA SER A 156 -13.91 -1.25 -20.69
C SER A 156 -14.81 -0.06 -20.97
N PHE A 157 -15.81 0.19 -20.13
CA PHE A 157 -16.82 1.23 -20.34
C PHE A 157 -16.84 2.20 -19.18
N TYR A 158 -17.15 3.47 -19.47
CA TYR A 158 -17.42 4.50 -18.47
C TYR A 158 -18.90 4.82 -18.42
N VAL A 159 -19.38 5.09 -17.20
CA VAL A 159 -20.77 5.47 -16.94
C VAL A 159 -20.78 6.81 -16.23
N SER A 160 -21.58 7.75 -16.75
CA SER A 160 -21.79 9.05 -16.12
C SER A 160 -23.19 9.19 -15.57
N GLY A 161 -23.32 10.15 -14.68
CA GLY A 161 -24.61 10.57 -14.16
C GLY A 161 -24.53 11.23 -12.79
N LYS A 162 -25.66 11.75 -12.35
CA LYS A 162 -25.80 12.36 -11.03
C LYS A 162 -25.90 11.31 -9.94
N ILE A 163 -25.43 11.66 -8.75
CA ILE A 163 -25.42 10.80 -7.57
C ILE A 163 -26.40 11.32 -6.53
N GLU A 164 -27.21 10.41 -5.97
CA GLU A 164 -27.88 10.56 -4.69
C GLU A 164 -27.21 9.62 -3.69
N GLY A 165 -26.50 10.20 -2.70
CA GLY A 165 -25.77 9.46 -1.68
C GLY A 165 -26.68 9.05 -0.52
N LEU A 166 -26.69 7.77 -0.15
CA LEU A 166 -27.45 7.28 0.98
C LEU A 166 -26.69 7.41 2.29
N GLN A 167 -25.40 7.06 2.25
CA GLN A 167 -24.48 7.15 3.37
C GLN A 167 -23.04 7.12 2.88
N LEU A 168 -22.12 7.71 3.66
CA LEU A 168 -20.70 7.56 3.39
C LEU A 168 -20.23 6.13 3.68
N PRO A 169 -19.15 5.66 3.04
CA PRO A 169 -18.51 4.40 3.41
C PRO A 169 -18.17 4.37 4.90
N VAL A 170 -18.35 3.21 5.52
CA VAL A 170 -18.05 3.06 6.96
C VAL A 170 -16.57 2.78 7.13
N HIS A 171 -15.90 3.67 7.85
CA HIS A 171 -14.51 3.48 8.27
C HIS A 171 -14.49 3.09 9.76
N TYR A 172 -13.77 2.01 10.08
CA TYR A 172 -13.63 1.52 11.46
C TYR A 172 -12.38 2.07 12.16
N ASP A 173 -11.46 2.64 11.38
CA ASP A 173 -10.18 3.18 11.83
C ASP A 173 -10.22 4.71 11.96
N TYR A 174 -9.54 5.24 12.94
CA TYR A 174 -9.26 6.69 13.15
C TYR A 174 -10.46 7.61 12.90
N ARG A 175 -11.65 7.23 13.32
CA ARG A 175 -12.92 7.94 13.01
C ARG A 175 -12.88 9.43 13.32
N ASN A 176 -12.24 9.82 14.43
CA ASN A 176 -12.12 11.23 14.85
C ASN A 176 -11.22 12.06 13.92
N LEU A 177 -10.43 11.43 13.06
CA LEU A 177 -9.54 12.08 12.10
C LEU A 177 -10.10 12.11 10.68
N ARG A 178 -11.17 11.36 10.40
CA ARG A 178 -11.81 11.28 9.08
C ARG A 178 -12.85 12.38 8.88
N LEU A 179 -12.39 13.64 8.99
CA LEU A 179 -13.27 14.80 8.88
C LEU A 179 -13.65 15.05 7.41
N THR A 180 -14.94 15.27 7.18
CA THR A 180 -15.46 15.77 5.90
C THR A 180 -15.06 17.23 5.68
N PRO A 181 -15.18 17.75 4.44
CA PRO A 181 -14.95 19.17 4.18
C PRO A 181 -15.82 20.09 5.04
N ALA A 182 -17.08 19.74 5.27
CA ALA A 182 -17.99 20.55 6.10
C ALA A 182 -17.54 20.58 7.57
N GLU A 183 -17.16 19.42 8.12
CA GLU A 183 -16.65 19.30 9.50
C GLU A 183 -15.30 20.03 9.67
N THR A 184 -14.40 19.89 8.70
CA THR A 184 -13.10 20.58 8.74
C THR A 184 -13.28 22.09 8.72
N ARG A 185 -14.17 22.61 7.86
CA ARG A 185 -14.53 24.03 7.80
C ARG A 185 -15.18 24.52 9.10
N ALA A 186 -16.09 23.74 9.68
CA ALA A 186 -16.69 24.05 10.98
C ALA A 186 -15.64 24.12 12.10
N GLU A 187 -14.67 23.20 12.07
CA GLU A 187 -13.57 23.18 13.04
C GLU A 187 -12.66 24.40 12.89
N PHE A 188 -12.30 24.80 11.65
CA PHE A 188 -11.52 26.03 11.41
C PHE A 188 -12.26 27.27 11.91
N ALA A 189 -13.57 27.36 11.65
CA ALA A 189 -14.39 28.48 12.14
C ALA A 189 -14.44 28.50 13.68
N ARG A 190 -14.58 27.33 14.32
CA ARG A 190 -14.57 27.20 15.80
C ARG A 190 -13.24 27.64 16.42
N LEU A 191 -12.13 27.33 15.74
CA LEU A 191 -10.77 27.71 16.16
C LEU A 191 -10.40 29.16 15.78
N GLY A 192 -11.24 29.85 15.02
CA GLY A 192 -10.96 31.20 14.52
C GLY A 192 -9.88 31.25 13.43
N TRP A 193 -9.62 30.12 12.76
CA TRP A 193 -8.61 30.05 11.70
C TRP A 193 -9.14 30.68 10.41
N ARG A 194 -8.43 31.66 9.89
CA ARG A 194 -8.77 32.34 8.62
C ARG A 194 -7.86 31.95 7.48
N ARG A 195 -6.60 31.68 7.79
CA ARG A 195 -5.59 31.23 6.84
C ARG A 195 -5.14 29.84 7.26
N VAL A 196 -5.20 28.88 6.35
CA VAL A 196 -4.82 27.50 6.59
C VAL A 196 -3.95 27.03 5.44
N VAL A 197 -2.74 26.58 5.78
CA VAL A 197 -1.84 25.91 4.84
C VAL A 197 -2.00 24.40 4.98
N ALA A 198 -2.24 23.72 3.88
CA ALA A 198 -2.38 22.27 3.86
C ALA A 198 -1.06 21.60 3.46
N PHE A 199 -0.74 20.52 4.15
CA PHE A 199 0.36 19.62 3.81
C PHE A 199 -0.18 18.24 3.48
N GLN A 200 0.13 17.75 2.27
CA GLN A 200 -0.16 16.38 1.85
C GLN A 200 1.08 15.51 1.96
N THR A 201 0.91 14.32 2.48
CA THR A 201 1.96 13.30 2.46
C THR A 201 1.36 11.90 2.33
N ARG A 202 2.15 10.96 1.84
CA ARG A 202 1.89 9.52 1.82
C ARG A 202 3.04 8.74 2.48
N ASN A 203 3.95 9.44 3.12
CA ASN A 203 5.11 8.88 3.83
C ASN A 203 5.04 9.25 5.30
N PRO A 204 5.67 8.49 6.20
CA PRO A 204 5.93 8.94 7.57
C PRO A 204 6.60 10.31 7.58
N MET A 205 6.23 11.17 8.54
CA MET A 205 6.87 12.46 8.70
C MET A 205 8.06 12.35 9.67
N HIS A 206 9.16 12.97 9.28
CA HIS A 206 10.40 13.09 10.04
C HIS A 206 10.65 14.55 10.43
N ARG A 207 11.72 14.87 11.18
CA ARG A 207 12.02 16.24 11.63
C ARG A 207 12.06 17.25 10.48
N ALA A 208 12.67 16.89 9.35
CA ALA A 208 12.68 17.75 8.15
C ALA A 208 11.27 18.18 7.71
N HIS A 209 10.28 17.29 7.78
CA HIS A 209 8.90 17.62 7.43
C HIS A 209 8.22 18.52 8.47
N VAL A 210 8.52 18.32 9.75
CA VAL A 210 7.98 19.16 10.83
C VAL A 210 8.52 20.58 10.69
N GLU A 211 9.84 20.74 10.58
CA GLU A 211 10.49 22.04 10.39
C GLU A 211 9.96 22.79 9.17
N LEU A 212 9.81 22.08 8.08
CA LEU A 212 9.27 22.62 6.85
C LEU A 212 7.84 23.14 7.02
N THR A 213 6.94 22.27 7.49
CA THR A 213 5.52 22.63 7.64
C THR A 213 5.36 23.78 8.63
N PHE A 214 6.24 23.84 9.63
CA PHE A 214 6.30 24.94 10.58
C PHE A 214 6.74 26.25 9.90
N ARG A 215 7.80 26.19 9.09
CA ARG A 215 8.28 27.34 8.29
C ARG A 215 7.22 27.80 7.30
N ALA A 216 6.61 26.88 6.56
CA ALA A 216 5.54 27.21 5.62
C ALA A 216 4.33 27.87 6.29
N ALA A 217 3.92 27.39 7.46
CA ALA A 217 2.84 28.01 8.23
C ALA A 217 3.20 29.42 8.71
N LYS A 218 4.44 29.63 9.16
CA LYS A 218 4.96 30.94 9.60
C LYS A 218 5.01 31.94 8.42
N GLU A 219 5.59 31.54 7.30
CA GLU A 219 5.70 32.39 6.09
C GLU A 219 4.32 32.79 5.55
N ALA A 220 3.37 31.84 5.49
CA ALA A 220 2.01 32.10 5.08
C ALA A 220 1.18 32.85 6.14
N SER A 221 1.71 33.06 7.36
CA SER A 221 0.93 33.53 8.52
C SER A 221 -0.37 32.74 8.69
N ALA A 222 -0.30 31.41 8.61
CA ALA A 222 -1.41 30.48 8.54
C ALA A 222 -1.29 29.37 9.61
N ASN A 223 -2.43 28.76 9.95
CA ASN A 223 -2.46 27.52 10.70
C ASN A 223 -2.23 26.33 9.76
N LEU A 224 -1.86 25.17 10.28
CA LEU A 224 -1.47 24.01 9.50
C LEU A 224 -2.54 22.91 9.52
N LEU A 225 -2.94 22.44 8.35
CA LEU A 225 -3.66 21.19 8.18
C LEU A 225 -2.71 20.12 7.63
N ILE A 226 -2.36 19.13 8.46
CA ILE A 226 -1.71 17.90 7.99
C ILE A 226 -2.82 16.99 7.47
N GLN A 227 -2.85 16.73 6.16
CA GLN A 227 -3.92 15.94 5.54
C GLN A 227 -3.34 14.86 4.63
N PRO A 228 -2.85 13.74 5.21
CA PRO A 228 -2.32 12.61 4.45
C PRO A 228 -3.41 11.86 3.70
N SER A 229 -3.06 11.30 2.54
CA SER A 229 -3.91 10.35 1.82
C SER A 229 -3.88 8.99 2.53
N VAL A 230 -5.07 8.49 2.88
CA VAL A 230 -5.28 7.16 3.50
C VAL A 230 -6.14 6.23 2.63
N GLY A 231 -6.54 6.68 1.44
CA GLY A 231 -7.07 5.82 0.39
C GLY A 231 -5.96 5.04 -0.32
N MET A 232 -6.12 4.81 -1.62
CA MET A 232 -5.08 4.12 -2.39
C MET A 232 -3.87 5.02 -2.64
N THR A 233 -2.69 4.50 -2.37
CA THR A 233 -1.39 5.13 -2.65
C THR A 233 -0.55 4.24 -3.55
N LYS A 234 0.73 4.58 -3.73
CA LYS A 234 1.65 3.79 -4.56
C LYS A 234 1.96 2.43 -3.88
N PRO A 235 1.98 1.32 -4.64
CA PRO A 235 2.48 0.05 -4.12
C PRO A 235 3.88 0.19 -3.51
N GLY A 236 4.08 -0.40 -2.32
CA GLY A 236 5.33 -0.31 -1.56
C GLY A 236 5.44 0.91 -0.64
N ASP A 237 4.43 1.79 -0.59
CA ASP A 237 4.35 2.79 0.46
C ASP A 237 4.08 2.13 1.82
N VAL A 238 4.54 2.77 2.90
CA VAL A 238 4.21 2.37 4.28
C VAL A 238 2.70 2.36 4.45
N ASP A 239 2.16 1.34 5.11
CA ASP A 239 0.72 1.24 5.35
C ASP A 239 0.16 2.47 6.09
N HIS A 240 -1.11 2.76 5.89
CA HIS A 240 -1.68 3.99 6.43
C HIS A 240 -1.83 3.96 7.96
N TYR A 241 -1.97 2.79 8.59
CA TYR A 241 -2.04 2.70 10.06
C TYR A 241 -0.73 3.15 10.70
N THR A 242 0.39 2.65 10.19
CA THR A 242 1.73 3.07 10.63
C THR A 242 1.96 4.54 10.37
N ARG A 243 1.62 5.03 9.17
CA ARG A 243 1.75 6.45 8.84
C ARG A 243 0.95 7.34 9.79
N VAL A 244 -0.31 6.99 10.07
CA VAL A 244 -1.16 7.79 10.97
C VAL A 244 -0.61 7.78 12.39
N ARG A 245 -0.10 6.65 12.91
CA ARG A 245 0.58 6.63 14.21
C ARG A 245 1.81 7.53 14.23
N CYS A 246 2.61 7.52 13.15
CA CYS A 246 3.74 8.46 13.01
C CYS A 246 3.26 9.93 13.01
N TYR A 247 2.16 10.26 12.32
CA TYR A 247 1.62 11.63 12.34
C TYR A 247 1.11 12.03 13.72
N GLN A 248 0.44 11.14 14.44
CA GLN A 248 0.01 11.39 15.82
C GLN A 248 1.21 11.60 16.77
N ALA A 249 2.29 10.84 16.56
CA ALA A 249 3.51 10.95 17.37
C ALA A 249 4.22 12.30 17.22
N ILE A 250 4.08 12.99 16.09
CA ILE A 250 4.71 14.29 15.86
C ILE A 250 3.84 15.48 16.27
N LEU A 251 2.53 15.32 16.44
CA LEU A 251 1.64 16.45 16.78
C LEU A 251 2.06 17.22 18.04
N PRO A 252 2.57 16.58 19.13
CA PRO A 252 3.04 17.29 20.31
C PRO A 252 4.23 18.24 20.07
N HIS A 253 4.92 18.12 18.93
CA HIS A 253 6.04 19.01 18.59
C HIS A 253 5.58 20.32 17.95
N TYR A 254 4.30 20.47 17.66
CA TYR A 254 3.71 21.74 17.20
C TYR A 254 3.11 22.52 18.36
N PRO A 255 3.08 23.86 18.29
CA PRO A 255 2.39 24.66 19.28
C PRO A 255 0.88 24.31 19.36
N ALA A 256 0.34 24.35 20.55
CA ALA A 256 -1.06 24.04 20.79
C ALA A 256 -1.99 24.91 19.91
N ASN A 257 -3.03 24.28 19.35
CA ASN A 257 -4.05 24.92 18.52
C ASN A 257 -3.54 25.55 17.20
N THR A 258 -2.33 25.20 16.73
CA THR A 258 -1.79 25.69 15.44
C THR A 258 -1.82 24.66 14.34
N VAL A 259 -2.01 23.38 14.69
CA VAL A 259 -2.04 22.24 13.75
C VAL A 259 -3.29 21.40 13.94
N LYS A 260 -3.81 20.88 12.84
CA LYS A 260 -4.87 19.85 12.81
C LYS A 260 -4.42 18.71 11.91
N LEU A 261 -4.68 17.48 12.35
CA LEU A 261 -4.54 16.27 11.53
C LEU A 261 -5.94 15.85 11.07
N ALA A 262 -6.12 15.66 9.77
CA ALA A 262 -7.33 15.06 9.20
C ALA A 262 -6.96 14.12 8.06
N LEU A 263 -7.65 13.00 7.94
CA LEU A 263 -7.34 11.97 6.95
C LEU A 263 -8.15 12.20 5.67
N LEU A 264 -7.51 12.03 4.51
CA LEU A 264 -8.16 12.17 3.22
C LEU A 264 -8.32 10.79 2.55
N PRO A 265 -9.56 10.34 2.29
CA PRO A 265 -9.83 9.07 1.61
C PRO A 265 -9.61 9.22 0.08
N LEU A 266 -8.44 9.66 -0.33
CA LEU A 266 -8.10 9.91 -1.72
C LEU A 266 -7.39 8.71 -2.33
N ALA A 267 -7.88 8.23 -3.46
CA ALA A 267 -7.12 7.33 -4.33
C ALA A 267 -6.19 8.15 -5.22
N MET A 268 -4.91 8.18 -4.90
CA MET A 268 -3.90 8.91 -5.66
C MET A 268 -3.74 8.34 -7.08
N ARG A 269 -3.47 9.22 -8.04
CA ARG A 269 -3.30 8.88 -9.47
C ARG A 269 -1.83 8.84 -9.89
N MET A 270 -0.94 9.40 -9.09
CA MET A 270 0.48 9.61 -9.37
C MET A 270 0.72 10.51 -10.59
N GLY A 271 -0.20 11.44 -10.84
CA GLY A 271 -0.24 12.31 -12.02
C GLY A 271 0.62 13.57 -11.93
N GLY A 272 1.55 13.64 -10.96
CA GLY A 272 2.54 14.73 -10.86
C GLY A 272 1.91 16.12 -10.89
N PRO A 273 2.26 16.95 -11.91
CA PRO A 273 1.79 18.35 -12.00
C PRO A 273 0.25 18.49 -11.99
N ARG A 274 -0.47 17.69 -12.76
CA ARG A 274 -1.94 17.72 -12.77
C ARG A 274 -2.53 17.35 -11.42
N GLU A 275 -1.95 16.35 -10.76
CA GLU A 275 -2.41 15.93 -9.43
C GLU A 275 -2.14 16.99 -8.36
N ALA A 276 -1.07 17.77 -8.46
CA ALA A 276 -0.82 18.90 -7.55
C ALA A 276 -1.93 19.94 -7.61
N VAL A 277 -2.37 20.30 -8.82
CA VAL A 277 -3.51 21.21 -9.04
C VAL A 277 -4.80 20.62 -8.46
N TRP A 278 -5.05 19.33 -8.68
CA TRP A 278 -6.20 18.63 -8.11
C TRP A 278 -6.17 18.59 -6.58
N HIS A 279 -4.99 18.33 -6.00
CA HIS A 279 -4.80 18.36 -4.56
C HIS A 279 -5.06 19.72 -3.95
N ALA A 280 -4.69 20.81 -4.63
CA ALA A 280 -5.00 22.18 -4.20
C ALA A 280 -6.52 22.46 -4.23
N ILE A 281 -7.22 22.02 -5.28
CA ILE A 281 -8.69 22.13 -5.38
C ILE A 281 -9.39 21.39 -4.25
N ILE A 282 -8.96 20.14 -3.96
CA ILE A 282 -9.50 19.36 -2.86
C ILE A 282 -9.32 20.13 -1.53
N ARG A 283 -8.10 20.63 -1.24
CA ARG A 283 -7.83 21.37 0.01
C ARG A 283 -8.61 22.67 0.10
N LYS A 284 -8.86 23.33 -1.01
CA LYS A 284 -9.80 24.45 -1.05
C LYS A 284 -11.19 24.05 -0.58
N ASN A 285 -11.69 22.89 -1.01
CA ASN A 285 -12.98 22.37 -0.57
C ASN A 285 -12.98 22.08 0.93
N PHE A 286 -11.87 21.65 1.50
CA PHE A 286 -11.66 21.52 2.95
C PHE A 286 -11.46 22.85 3.69
N GLY A 287 -11.41 23.99 3.00
CA GLY A 287 -11.31 25.34 3.60
C GLY A 287 -9.89 25.91 3.65
N CYS A 288 -8.91 25.26 3.03
CA CYS A 288 -7.53 25.76 3.00
C CYS A 288 -7.35 26.92 2.03
N THR A 289 -6.43 27.82 2.38
CA THR A 289 -6.06 29.01 1.59
C THR A 289 -4.70 28.86 0.92
N HIS A 290 -3.86 27.96 1.45
CA HIS A 290 -2.51 27.69 0.95
C HIS A 290 -2.28 26.18 0.85
N PHE A 291 -1.40 25.80 -0.06
CA PHE A 291 -1.03 24.39 -0.26
C PHE A 291 0.47 24.25 -0.46
N ILE A 292 1.11 23.37 0.34
CA ILE A 292 2.53 23.06 0.23
C ILE A 292 2.74 22.09 -0.91
N VAL A 293 3.58 22.44 -1.89
CA VAL A 293 3.95 21.58 -3.01
C VAL A 293 5.44 21.28 -2.94
N GLY A 294 5.76 20.01 -2.74
CA GLY A 294 7.14 19.53 -2.68
C GLY A 294 7.76 19.28 -4.04
N ARG A 295 9.07 19.05 -4.04
CA ARG A 295 9.77 18.47 -5.17
C ARG A 295 9.18 17.10 -5.51
N ASP A 296 8.99 16.82 -6.80
CA ASP A 296 8.42 15.55 -7.30
C ASP A 296 7.04 15.20 -6.67
N HIS A 297 6.20 16.24 -6.48
CA HIS A 297 4.88 16.08 -5.87
C HIS A 297 4.00 15.10 -6.66
N ALA A 298 3.48 14.07 -5.98
CA ALA A 298 2.70 12.98 -6.58
C ALA A 298 3.41 12.29 -7.77
N GLY A 299 4.74 12.33 -7.81
CA GLY A 299 5.54 11.70 -8.85
C GLY A 299 5.60 10.18 -8.68
N PRO A 300 5.47 9.40 -9.79
CA PRO A 300 5.52 7.94 -9.73
C PRO A 300 6.95 7.38 -9.66
N GLY A 301 7.96 8.21 -9.86
CA GLY A 301 9.37 7.84 -9.91
C GLY A 301 9.95 7.87 -11.33
N LYS A 302 10.65 6.79 -11.75
CA LYS A 302 11.36 6.71 -13.03
C LYS A 302 10.62 5.83 -14.03
N ASP A 303 10.69 6.21 -15.31
CA ASP A 303 10.17 5.47 -16.47
C ASP A 303 10.97 4.19 -16.77
N SER A 304 10.61 3.50 -17.83
CA SER A 304 11.28 2.28 -18.29
C SER A 304 12.73 2.52 -18.77
N ALA A 305 13.06 3.75 -19.13
CA ALA A 305 14.42 4.17 -19.52
C ALA A 305 15.25 4.71 -18.33
N GLY A 306 14.68 4.73 -17.10
CA GLY A 306 15.35 5.20 -15.89
C GLY A 306 15.31 6.72 -15.69
N LYS A 307 14.57 7.47 -16.50
CA LYS A 307 14.38 8.92 -16.36
C LYS A 307 13.17 9.23 -15.48
N PRO A 308 13.14 10.35 -14.74
CA PRO A 308 11.95 10.80 -14.05
C PRO A 308 10.78 11.00 -15.03
N PHE A 309 9.56 10.60 -14.63
CA PHE A 309 8.36 10.82 -15.45
C PHE A 309 8.03 12.30 -15.61
N TYR A 310 8.30 13.09 -14.58
CA TYR A 310 8.00 14.52 -14.54
C TYR A 310 9.22 15.32 -14.13
N ASP A 311 9.23 16.60 -14.54
CA ASP A 311 10.19 17.57 -14.00
C ASP A 311 10.00 17.68 -12.47
N PRO A 312 11.06 17.66 -11.66
CA PRO A 312 10.97 17.71 -10.21
C PRO A 312 10.20 18.91 -9.65
N TYR A 313 10.19 20.03 -10.37
CA TYR A 313 9.47 21.25 -10.00
C TYR A 313 8.23 21.52 -10.87
N GLY A 314 7.94 20.66 -11.83
CA GLY A 314 6.80 20.80 -12.74
C GLY A 314 5.46 20.94 -12.02
N ALA A 315 5.30 20.32 -10.84
CA ALA A 315 4.11 20.45 -10.01
C ALA A 315 3.97 21.85 -9.41
N GLN A 316 5.06 22.48 -8.98
CA GLN A 316 5.07 23.85 -8.47
C GLN A 316 4.76 24.83 -9.59
N ASN A 317 5.44 24.69 -10.74
CA ASN A 317 5.26 25.56 -11.88
C ASN A 317 3.80 25.54 -12.36
N LEU A 318 3.22 24.36 -12.55
CA LEU A 318 1.84 24.24 -13.02
C LEU A 318 0.83 24.82 -12.00
N LEU A 319 0.98 24.50 -10.70
CA LEU A 319 0.06 25.07 -9.71
C LEU A 319 0.16 26.58 -9.61
N GLN A 320 1.35 27.15 -9.76
CA GLN A 320 1.56 28.62 -9.75
C GLN A 320 0.80 29.31 -10.89
N GLU A 321 0.69 28.69 -12.06
CA GLU A 321 -0.11 29.21 -13.17
C GLU A 321 -1.61 29.32 -12.83
N TYR A 322 -2.11 28.37 -12.02
CA TYR A 322 -3.54 28.26 -11.69
C TYR A 322 -3.91 28.83 -10.31
N GLU A 323 -2.96 29.23 -9.47
CA GLU A 323 -3.24 29.60 -8.08
C GLU A 323 -4.26 30.74 -7.93
N LYS A 324 -4.18 31.76 -8.79
CA LYS A 324 -5.12 32.93 -8.78
C LYS A 324 -6.53 32.50 -9.15
N GLU A 325 -6.66 31.61 -10.15
CA GLU A 325 -7.97 31.16 -10.62
C GLU A 325 -8.59 30.17 -9.62
N ILE A 326 -7.79 29.27 -9.06
CA ILE A 326 -8.23 28.33 -8.03
C ILE A 326 -8.50 29.08 -6.72
N GLY A 327 -7.74 30.12 -6.40
CA GLY A 327 -7.81 30.84 -5.13
C GLY A 327 -7.17 30.06 -3.97
N VAL A 328 -6.08 29.35 -4.24
CA VAL A 328 -5.21 28.69 -3.28
C VAL A 328 -3.77 29.07 -3.60
N SER A 329 -3.09 29.74 -2.67
CA SER A 329 -1.70 30.14 -2.86
C SER A 329 -0.78 28.92 -2.69
N MET A 330 0.14 28.75 -3.62
CA MET A 330 1.15 27.71 -3.55
C MET A 330 2.26 28.15 -2.58
N VAL A 331 2.66 27.23 -1.69
CA VAL A 331 3.86 27.39 -0.86
C VAL A 331 4.91 26.42 -1.38
N PRO A 332 5.97 26.92 -2.02
CA PRO A 332 6.99 26.05 -2.61
C PRO A 332 7.78 25.36 -1.50
N PHE A 333 7.92 24.05 -1.66
CA PHE A 333 8.75 23.26 -0.78
C PHE A 333 10.12 23.09 -1.40
N LYS A 334 11.14 23.52 -0.67
CA LYS A 334 12.53 23.23 -0.99
C LYS A 334 13.02 22.05 -0.14
N MET A 335 13.97 21.31 -0.66
CA MET A 335 14.58 20.21 0.09
C MET A 335 15.21 20.73 1.37
N MET A 336 14.81 20.17 2.52
CA MET A 336 15.38 20.50 3.82
C MET A 336 16.57 19.59 4.10
N VAL A 337 17.67 20.17 4.53
CA VAL A 337 18.89 19.47 4.94
C VAL A 337 19.26 19.84 6.36
N TYR A 338 19.90 18.92 7.07
CA TYR A 338 20.33 19.15 8.44
C TYR A 338 21.78 19.63 8.47
N LEU A 339 22.02 20.75 9.15
CA LEU A 339 23.35 21.29 9.40
C LEU A 339 23.85 20.78 10.76
N GLU A 340 24.86 19.89 10.74
CA GLU A 340 25.38 19.27 11.95
C GLU A 340 25.98 20.32 12.91
N ASP A 341 26.71 21.31 12.37
CA ASP A 341 27.41 22.31 13.16
C ASP A 341 26.47 23.27 13.94
N GLN A 342 25.22 23.38 13.49
CA GLN A 342 24.23 24.33 14.05
C GLN A 342 23.02 23.64 14.68
N ASP A 343 22.89 22.31 14.56
CA ASP A 343 21.72 21.51 15.00
C ASP A 343 20.38 22.06 14.46
N VAL A 344 20.34 22.46 13.18
CA VAL A 344 19.15 23.04 12.55
C VAL A 344 18.89 22.47 11.16
N TYR A 345 17.63 22.49 10.74
CA TYR A 345 17.23 22.27 9.37
C TYR A 345 17.11 23.57 8.60
N VAL A 346 17.71 23.59 7.41
CA VAL A 346 17.62 24.71 6.47
C VAL A 346 17.26 24.19 5.06
N PRO A 347 16.65 25.03 4.19
CA PRO A 347 16.56 24.73 2.78
C PRO A 347 17.94 24.54 2.16
N GLU A 348 18.06 23.62 1.19
CA GLU A 348 19.32 23.27 0.51
C GLU A 348 20.01 24.50 -0.10
N ASP A 349 19.25 25.47 -0.58
CA ASP A 349 19.79 26.72 -1.16
C ASP A 349 20.17 27.78 -0.11
N GLU A 350 19.87 27.58 1.16
CA GLU A 350 20.28 28.44 2.28
C GLU A 350 21.49 27.88 3.05
N VAL A 351 22.10 26.77 2.58
CA VAL A 351 23.26 26.14 3.24
C VAL A 351 24.49 27.06 3.11
N PRO A 352 25.11 27.48 4.23
CA PRO A 352 26.33 28.26 4.18
C PRO A 352 27.48 27.46 3.56
N GLN A 353 28.34 28.13 2.82
CA GLN A 353 29.49 27.48 2.19
C GLN A 353 30.43 26.87 3.24
N GLY A 354 30.75 25.59 3.09
CA GLY A 354 31.63 24.84 4.01
C GLY A 354 30.91 24.17 5.18
N SER A 355 29.59 24.31 5.32
CA SER A 355 28.82 23.62 6.36
C SER A 355 28.73 22.12 6.11
N ARG A 356 28.76 21.33 7.18
CA ARG A 356 28.56 19.88 7.12
C ARG A 356 27.09 19.54 7.10
N VAL A 357 26.65 18.97 5.97
CA VAL A 357 25.26 18.54 5.73
C VAL A 357 25.13 17.05 5.97
N LEU A 358 24.14 16.66 6.77
CA LEU A 358 23.75 15.26 6.96
C LEU A 358 22.39 14.99 6.31
N ASN A 359 22.26 13.81 5.71
CA ASN A 359 21.01 13.34 5.13
C ASN A 359 20.93 11.81 5.24
N ILE A 360 19.72 11.27 5.40
CA ILE A 360 19.43 9.83 5.34
C ILE A 360 18.40 9.62 4.24
N SER A 361 18.75 8.81 3.26
CA SER A 361 17.84 8.42 2.19
C SER A 361 16.77 7.44 2.71
N GLY A 362 15.64 7.36 2.00
CA GLY A 362 14.60 6.37 2.34
C GLY A 362 15.09 4.91 2.26
N THR A 363 16.08 4.63 1.41
CA THR A 363 16.73 3.30 1.34
C THR A 363 17.58 3.06 2.58
N GLU A 364 18.42 4.00 2.95
CA GLU A 364 19.24 3.91 4.16
C GLU A 364 18.39 3.78 5.42
N LEU A 365 17.28 4.52 5.51
CA LEU A 365 16.33 4.39 6.62
C LEU A 365 15.79 2.96 6.74
N ARG A 366 15.36 2.37 5.60
CA ARG A 366 14.89 0.98 5.59
C ARG A 366 15.97 -0.01 6.00
N ASP A 367 17.20 0.20 5.54
CA ASP A 367 18.34 -0.66 5.90
C ASP A 367 18.71 -0.54 7.38
N ARG A 368 18.60 0.66 7.97
CA ARG A 368 18.79 0.88 9.40
C ARG A 368 17.70 0.21 10.23
N LEU A 369 16.42 0.36 9.81
CA LEU A 369 15.29 -0.31 10.47
C LEU A 369 15.44 -1.83 10.41
N ALA A 370 15.73 -2.39 9.24
CA ALA A 370 15.90 -3.83 9.05
C ALA A 370 17.09 -4.39 9.85
N GLY A 371 18.18 -3.66 9.93
CA GLY A 371 19.38 -4.05 10.68
C GLY A 371 19.35 -3.72 12.16
N GLY A 372 18.27 -3.11 12.67
CA GLY A 372 18.20 -2.66 14.07
C GLY A 372 19.21 -1.57 14.42
N ARG A 373 19.79 -0.90 13.42
CA ARG A 373 20.77 0.17 13.63
C ARG A 373 20.10 1.44 14.13
N GLU A 374 20.78 2.17 14.97
CA GLU A 374 20.29 3.44 15.51
C GLU A 374 19.90 4.42 14.38
N ILE A 375 18.71 5.01 14.53
CA ILE A 375 18.24 6.10 13.67
C ILE A 375 18.49 7.39 14.44
N PRO A 376 19.36 8.29 13.93
CA PRO A 376 19.75 9.49 14.66
C PRO A 376 18.56 10.38 15.01
N SER A 377 18.60 10.97 16.20
CA SER A 377 17.56 11.88 16.70
C SER A 377 17.43 13.16 15.88
N TRP A 378 18.50 13.58 15.20
CA TRP A 378 18.42 14.69 14.25
C TRP A 378 17.56 14.38 13.04
N PHE A 379 17.49 13.10 12.60
CA PHE A 379 16.69 12.70 11.44
C PHE A 379 15.20 12.56 11.79
N THR A 380 14.88 11.91 12.91
CA THR A 380 13.48 11.71 13.31
C THR A 380 13.33 11.59 14.82
N TYR A 381 12.09 11.72 15.27
CA TYR A 381 11.76 11.62 16.69
C TYR A 381 11.75 10.16 17.18
N PRO A 382 12.19 9.86 18.41
CA PRO A 382 12.19 8.49 18.96
C PRO A 382 10.81 7.81 18.91
N GLN A 383 9.74 8.58 19.11
CA GLN A 383 8.36 8.07 19.04
C GLN A 383 8.00 7.58 17.62
N VAL A 384 8.48 8.25 16.58
CA VAL A 384 8.31 7.83 15.19
C VAL A 384 9.11 6.56 14.92
N VAL A 385 10.34 6.46 15.43
CA VAL A 385 11.17 5.24 15.34
C VAL A 385 10.43 4.04 15.96
N THR A 386 9.83 4.24 17.14
CA THR A 386 9.05 3.20 17.83
C THR A 386 7.89 2.70 16.95
N GLU A 387 7.15 3.60 16.30
CA GLU A 387 6.03 3.21 15.42
C GLU A 387 6.51 2.51 14.14
N LEU A 388 7.64 2.94 13.59
CA LEU A 388 8.25 2.28 12.44
C LEU A 388 8.75 0.87 12.79
N HIS A 389 9.38 0.68 13.95
CA HIS A 389 9.83 -0.65 14.40
C HIS A 389 8.68 -1.62 14.71
N ARG A 390 7.49 -1.14 15.05
CA ARG A 390 6.30 -2.00 15.19
C ARG A 390 5.90 -2.65 13.87
N THR A 391 6.08 -1.95 12.77
CA THR A 391 5.69 -2.44 11.43
C THR A 391 6.86 -3.05 10.69
N TYR A 392 8.05 -2.50 10.87
CA TYR A 392 9.31 -2.95 10.29
C TYR A 392 10.29 -3.33 11.41
N PRO A 393 10.04 -4.45 12.12
CA PRO A 393 10.92 -4.88 13.19
C PRO A 393 12.31 -5.20 12.62
N PRO A 394 13.36 -5.02 13.42
CA PRO A 394 14.70 -5.50 13.07
C PRO A 394 14.67 -6.98 12.69
N ARG A 395 15.56 -7.42 11.79
CA ARG A 395 15.59 -8.82 11.32
C ARG A 395 15.55 -9.83 12.44
N GLN A 396 16.25 -9.57 13.52
CA GLN A 396 16.25 -10.44 14.73
C GLN A 396 14.86 -10.63 15.36
N LYS A 397 13.90 -9.70 15.11
CA LYS A 397 12.52 -9.77 15.61
C LYS A 397 11.51 -10.13 14.51
N GLN A 398 11.95 -10.23 13.26
CA GLN A 398 11.10 -10.66 12.15
C GLN A 398 10.87 -12.16 12.22
N GLY A 399 9.64 -12.61 12.00
CA GLY A 399 9.37 -14.01 11.73
C GLY A 399 10.03 -14.47 10.42
N PHE A 400 10.28 -15.75 10.32
CA PHE A 400 10.81 -16.33 9.09
C PHE A 400 10.35 -17.78 8.89
N THR A 401 10.42 -18.23 7.64
CA THR A 401 10.12 -19.59 7.24
C THR A 401 11.37 -20.27 6.70
N VAL A 402 11.74 -21.42 7.26
CA VAL A 402 12.69 -22.37 6.66
C VAL A 402 11.89 -23.40 5.87
N PHE A 403 11.99 -23.37 4.55
CA PHE A 403 11.20 -24.19 3.65
C PHE A 403 12.09 -25.23 2.97
N PHE A 404 11.96 -26.49 3.37
CA PHE A 404 12.70 -27.58 2.78
C PHE A 404 12.08 -28.06 1.47
N THR A 405 12.93 -28.49 0.54
CA THR A 405 12.56 -29.24 -0.65
C THR A 405 13.59 -30.35 -0.91
N GLY A 406 13.17 -31.41 -1.57
CA GLY A 406 14.02 -32.55 -1.89
C GLY A 406 13.22 -33.86 -2.00
N LEU A 407 13.82 -34.89 -2.55
CA LEU A 407 13.20 -36.21 -2.77
C LEU A 407 12.71 -36.86 -1.47
N SER A 408 11.81 -37.83 -1.55
CA SER A 408 11.49 -38.70 -0.42
C SER A 408 12.75 -39.40 0.05
N GLY A 409 12.97 -39.56 1.36
CA GLY A 409 14.20 -40.18 1.89
C GLY A 409 15.44 -39.25 1.89
N SER A 410 15.38 -38.01 1.41
CA SER A 410 16.52 -37.08 1.43
C SER A 410 16.87 -36.52 2.82
N GLY A 411 16.10 -36.80 3.87
CA GLY A 411 16.41 -36.38 5.23
C GLY A 411 15.65 -35.17 5.75
N LYS A 412 14.70 -34.58 4.98
CA LYS A 412 13.96 -33.35 5.34
C LYS A 412 13.40 -33.36 6.76
N SER A 413 12.58 -34.34 7.11
CA SER A 413 11.93 -34.39 8.43
C SER A 413 12.97 -34.59 9.56
N THR A 414 14.05 -35.29 9.30
CA THR A 414 15.11 -35.52 10.31
C THR A 414 15.85 -34.20 10.59
N ILE A 415 16.28 -33.48 9.55
CA ILE A 415 16.98 -32.19 9.69
C ILE A 415 16.03 -31.14 10.26
N ALA A 416 14.76 -31.11 9.80
CA ALA A 416 13.75 -30.20 10.31
C ALA A 416 13.52 -30.41 11.84
N ASN A 417 13.51 -31.64 12.32
CA ASN A 417 13.42 -31.94 13.76
C ASN A 417 14.69 -31.51 14.53
N ALA A 418 15.89 -31.76 13.98
CA ALA A 418 17.13 -31.28 14.58
C ALA A 418 17.17 -29.75 14.68
N LEU A 419 16.74 -29.06 13.63
CA LEU A 419 16.63 -27.61 13.61
C LEU A 419 15.55 -27.10 14.58
N LEU A 420 14.40 -27.78 14.67
CA LEU A 420 13.35 -27.48 15.65
C LEU A 420 13.90 -27.48 17.08
N VAL A 421 14.64 -28.55 17.45
CA VAL A 421 15.23 -28.67 18.79
C VAL A 421 16.18 -27.50 19.06
N LYS A 422 17.04 -27.13 18.11
CA LYS A 422 17.96 -25.99 18.26
C LYS A 422 17.20 -24.68 18.56
N PHE A 423 16.11 -24.41 17.84
CA PHE A 423 15.30 -23.21 18.11
C PHE A 423 14.54 -23.26 19.44
N LEU A 424 14.08 -24.44 19.84
CA LEU A 424 13.43 -24.61 21.15
C LEU A 424 14.43 -24.44 22.32
N GLU A 425 15.67 -24.91 22.15
CA GLU A 425 16.74 -24.68 23.12
C GLU A 425 17.18 -23.23 23.22
N SER A 426 17.19 -22.48 22.11
CA SER A 426 17.49 -21.06 22.15
C SER A 426 16.40 -20.22 22.83
N GLY A 427 15.14 -20.67 22.80
CA GLY A 427 14.01 -20.06 23.51
C GLY A 427 13.62 -18.66 23.01
N ASP A 428 14.13 -18.22 21.87
CA ASP A 428 13.98 -16.86 21.37
C ASP A 428 12.55 -16.54 20.90
N ARG A 429 11.92 -17.47 20.16
CA ARG A 429 10.61 -17.28 19.52
C ARG A 429 9.80 -18.55 19.39
N PRO A 430 8.44 -18.43 19.28
CA PRO A 430 7.61 -19.60 18.96
C PRO A 430 8.02 -20.25 17.64
N VAL A 431 8.17 -21.56 17.64
CA VAL A 431 8.53 -22.38 16.48
C VAL A 431 7.43 -23.36 16.15
N THR A 432 7.09 -23.47 14.87
CA THR A 432 6.10 -24.44 14.38
C THR A 432 6.70 -25.31 13.28
N LEU A 433 6.64 -26.62 13.46
CA LEU A 433 7.02 -27.60 12.44
C LEU A 433 5.78 -27.99 11.61
N LEU A 434 5.83 -27.71 10.32
CA LEU A 434 4.84 -28.10 9.31
C LEU A 434 5.38 -29.26 8.47
N ASP A 435 5.46 -30.44 9.11
CA ASP A 435 5.84 -31.68 8.42
C ASP A 435 4.69 -32.15 7.51
N GLY A 436 5.05 -32.71 6.35
CA GLY A 436 4.09 -33.10 5.32
C GLY A 436 3.04 -34.12 5.78
N ASP A 437 3.42 -35.05 6.66
CA ASP A 437 2.52 -36.09 7.19
C ASP A 437 1.52 -35.47 8.20
N ILE A 438 1.99 -34.56 9.05
CA ILE A 438 1.15 -33.86 10.04
C ILE A 438 0.15 -32.94 9.33
N VAL A 439 0.63 -32.21 8.34
CA VAL A 439 -0.23 -31.29 7.57
C VAL A 439 -1.29 -32.05 6.79
N ARG A 440 -0.93 -33.16 6.15
CA ARG A 440 -1.92 -34.00 5.45
C ARG A 440 -2.99 -34.52 6.38
N LYS A 441 -2.63 -34.94 7.59
CA LYS A 441 -3.60 -35.42 8.57
C LYS A 441 -4.58 -34.34 9.03
N ASN A 442 -4.13 -33.10 9.21
CA ASN A 442 -4.91 -32.04 9.88
C ASN A 442 -5.52 -31.02 8.92
N LEU A 443 -4.85 -30.71 7.80
CA LEU A 443 -5.27 -29.64 6.87
C LEU A 443 -5.60 -30.14 5.46
N SER A 444 -5.20 -31.33 5.10
CA SER A 444 -5.28 -31.83 3.71
C SER A 444 -5.63 -33.31 3.65
N SER A 445 -6.43 -33.79 4.60
CA SER A 445 -6.79 -35.21 4.70
C SER A 445 -7.62 -35.70 3.50
N GLU A 446 -8.34 -34.81 2.82
CA GLU A 446 -9.14 -35.07 1.62
C GLU A 446 -8.29 -35.11 0.34
N LEU A 447 -7.04 -34.62 0.36
CA LEU A 447 -6.21 -34.52 -0.83
C LEU A 447 -5.51 -35.85 -1.15
N GLY A 448 -5.61 -36.27 -2.41
CA GLY A 448 -4.82 -37.37 -2.98
C GLY A 448 -3.38 -36.97 -3.33
N PHE A 449 -2.77 -37.71 -4.26
CA PHE A 449 -1.36 -37.51 -4.68
C PHE A 449 -1.22 -37.02 -6.14
N SER A 450 -2.31 -36.59 -6.80
CA SER A 450 -2.20 -35.94 -8.11
C SER A 450 -1.35 -34.66 -8.01
N LYS A 451 -0.86 -34.18 -9.14
CA LYS A 451 -0.08 -32.94 -9.21
C LYS A 451 -0.85 -31.78 -8.56
N GLU A 452 -2.11 -31.60 -8.95
CA GLU A 452 -2.99 -30.53 -8.47
C GLU A 452 -3.16 -30.59 -6.94
N HIS A 453 -3.39 -31.79 -6.39
CA HIS A 453 -3.53 -31.99 -4.95
C HIS A 453 -2.24 -31.76 -4.19
N ARG A 454 -1.08 -32.14 -4.76
CA ARG A 454 0.22 -31.84 -4.17
C ARG A 454 0.48 -30.34 -4.15
N ASP A 455 0.24 -29.65 -5.27
CA ASP A 455 0.43 -28.21 -5.37
C ASP A 455 -0.49 -27.46 -4.41
N LEU A 456 -1.75 -27.88 -4.29
CA LEU A 456 -2.71 -27.30 -3.34
C LEU A 456 -2.23 -27.51 -1.88
N ASN A 457 -1.74 -28.71 -1.54
CA ASN A 457 -1.19 -28.98 -0.21
C ASN A 457 0.01 -28.06 0.10
N ILE A 458 0.91 -27.84 -0.86
CA ILE A 458 2.06 -26.95 -0.69
C ILE A 458 1.63 -25.49 -0.50
N ARG A 459 0.64 -25.01 -1.24
CA ARG A 459 0.08 -23.66 -1.04
C ARG A 459 -0.58 -23.51 0.33
N ARG A 460 -1.29 -24.53 0.82
CA ARG A 460 -1.85 -24.53 2.19
C ARG A 460 -0.76 -24.45 3.26
N ILE A 461 0.32 -25.23 3.10
CA ILE A 461 1.50 -25.13 3.98
C ILE A 461 2.07 -23.71 3.92
N GLY A 462 2.24 -23.16 2.72
CA GLY A 462 2.74 -21.81 2.51
C GLY A 462 1.87 -20.75 3.18
N TYR A 463 0.55 -20.86 3.09
CA TYR A 463 -0.38 -19.95 3.76
C TYR A 463 -0.25 -20.00 5.30
N VAL A 464 -0.21 -21.21 5.90
CA VAL A 464 -0.02 -21.34 7.35
C VAL A 464 1.34 -20.77 7.77
N ALA A 465 2.40 -21.07 7.02
CA ALA A 465 3.73 -20.54 7.27
C ALA A 465 3.78 -19.00 7.16
N SER A 466 3.06 -18.43 6.19
CA SER A 466 2.99 -16.97 6.03
C SER A 466 2.35 -16.29 7.24
N GLU A 467 1.29 -16.84 7.81
CA GLU A 467 0.65 -16.30 9.02
C GLU A 467 1.55 -16.44 10.26
N ILE A 468 2.30 -17.53 10.39
CA ILE A 468 3.29 -17.70 11.46
C ILE A 468 4.39 -16.65 11.33
N THR A 469 4.95 -16.50 10.12
CA THR A 469 6.01 -15.52 9.81
C THR A 469 5.55 -14.10 10.09
N LYS A 470 4.36 -13.72 9.63
CA LYS A 470 3.75 -12.41 9.85
C LYS A 470 3.62 -12.05 11.33
N ASN A 471 3.36 -13.02 12.16
CA ASN A 471 3.22 -12.85 13.61
C ASN A 471 4.56 -13.01 14.39
N GLY A 472 5.70 -12.96 13.72
CA GLY A 472 7.03 -12.96 14.33
C GLY A 472 7.55 -14.36 14.71
N GLY A 473 6.79 -15.44 14.43
CA GLY A 473 7.17 -16.82 14.71
C GLY A 473 8.11 -17.41 13.66
N ILE A 474 8.62 -18.60 13.95
CA ILE A 474 9.45 -19.41 13.06
C ILE A 474 8.61 -20.57 12.52
N ALA A 475 8.49 -20.69 11.20
CA ALA A 475 7.89 -21.82 10.53
C ALA A 475 8.97 -22.72 9.92
N ILE A 476 8.97 -24.00 10.21
CA ILE A 476 9.81 -25.00 9.56
C ILE A 476 8.90 -25.88 8.72
N CYS A 477 9.01 -25.80 7.39
CA CYS A 477 8.19 -26.55 6.46
C CYS A 477 9.01 -27.66 5.83
N ALA A 478 8.58 -28.92 5.93
CA ALA A 478 9.34 -30.08 5.43
C ALA A 478 8.59 -30.88 4.33
N PRO A 479 7.96 -30.25 3.31
CA PRO A 479 7.35 -30.97 2.20
C PRO A 479 8.38 -31.42 1.16
N ILE A 480 7.96 -32.21 0.18
CA ILE A 480 8.78 -32.53 -1.01
C ILE A 480 8.87 -31.30 -1.92
N ALA A 481 7.75 -30.62 -2.18
CA ALA A 481 7.61 -29.44 -3.05
C ALA A 481 8.37 -29.58 -4.40
N PRO A 482 7.97 -30.51 -5.27
CA PRO A 482 8.79 -30.93 -6.41
C PRO A 482 8.84 -29.89 -7.54
N TYR A 483 7.86 -29.00 -7.66
CA TYR A 483 7.73 -28.06 -8.77
C TYR A 483 8.17 -26.66 -8.41
N ASP A 484 8.95 -26.03 -9.29
CA ASP A 484 9.49 -24.69 -9.09
C ASP A 484 8.40 -23.62 -8.98
N SER A 485 7.36 -23.74 -9.81
CA SER A 485 6.25 -22.77 -9.81
C SER A 485 5.56 -22.65 -8.44
N VAL A 486 5.29 -23.79 -7.79
CA VAL A 486 4.61 -23.77 -6.48
C VAL A 486 5.53 -23.31 -5.35
N ARG A 487 6.86 -23.57 -5.44
CA ARG A 487 7.82 -23.00 -4.50
C ARG A 487 7.89 -21.47 -4.61
N LYS A 488 7.86 -20.95 -5.83
CA LYS A 488 7.79 -19.50 -6.10
C LYS A 488 6.49 -18.88 -5.61
N ASP A 489 5.36 -19.56 -5.78
CA ASP A 489 4.08 -19.12 -5.20
C ASP A 489 4.18 -18.97 -3.69
N VAL A 490 4.74 -19.97 -2.98
CA VAL A 490 4.92 -19.92 -1.53
C VAL A 490 5.90 -18.81 -1.12
N ARG A 491 7.02 -18.66 -1.83
CA ARG A 491 7.98 -17.58 -1.61
C ARG A 491 7.29 -16.21 -1.70
N SER A 492 6.49 -16.01 -2.73
CA SER A 492 5.77 -14.73 -2.96
C SER A 492 4.73 -14.42 -1.87
N MET A 493 4.18 -15.43 -1.19
CA MET A 493 3.27 -15.25 -0.05
C MET A 493 4.01 -14.81 1.21
N ILE A 494 5.25 -15.25 1.41
CA ILE A 494 5.96 -15.13 2.69
C ILE A 494 6.94 -13.94 2.69
N GLU A 495 7.71 -13.73 1.63
CA GLU A 495 8.74 -12.67 1.57
C GLU A 495 8.24 -11.25 1.90
N PRO A 496 7.00 -10.84 1.54
CA PRO A 496 6.48 -9.55 1.95
C PRO A 496 6.20 -9.42 3.46
N LEU A 497 6.15 -10.56 4.18
CA LEU A 497 5.77 -10.63 5.60
C LEU A 497 6.94 -10.89 6.53
N GLY A 498 8.06 -11.41 6.00
CA GLY A 498 9.26 -11.73 6.77
C GLY A 498 10.28 -12.54 5.97
N GLY A 499 11.14 -13.30 6.64
CA GLY A 499 12.17 -14.11 5.98
C GLY A 499 11.61 -15.36 5.30
N PHE A 500 12.10 -15.67 4.11
CA PHE A 500 11.89 -16.97 3.45
C PHE A 500 13.24 -17.58 3.06
N ILE A 501 13.53 -18.76 3.56
CA ILE A 501 14.78 -19.47 3.33
C ILE A 501 14.47 -20.83 2.72
N LEU A 502 14.77 -21.02 1.44
CA LEU A 502 14.64 -22.28 0.74
C LEU A 502 15.86 -23.15 1.00
N VAL A 503 15.63 -24.31 1.60
CA VAL A 503 16.67 -25.32 1.85
C VAL A 503 16.47 -26.49 0.90
N HIS A 504 17.40 -26.68 -0.03
CA HIS A 504 17.40 -27.78 -0.97
C HIS A 504 18.26 -28.94 -0.47
N LEU A 505 17.64 -30.10 -0.22
CA LEU A 505 18.37 -31.30 0.01
C LEU A 505 18.67 -31.99 -1.32
N SER A 506 19.90 -31.85 -1.79
CA SER A 506 20.36 -32.26 -3.13
C SER A 506 20.77 -33.74 -3.19
N THR A 507 20.42 -34.51 -2.15
CA THR A 507 20.75 -35.94 -2.01
C THR A 507 20.32 -36.74 -3.24
N ALA A 508 21.23 -37.53 -3.81
CA ALA A 508 21.02 -38.29 -5.02
C ALA A 508 19.86 -39.30 -4.88
N LEU A 509 19.17 -39.56 -6.01
CA LEU A 509 18.01 -40.46 -6.05
C LEU A 509 18.36 -41.84 -5.56
N ASP A 510 19.50 -42.42 -5.98
CA ASP A 510 19.94 -43.74 -5.59
C ASP A 510 20.13 -43.87 -4.06
N THR A 511 20.64 -42.84 -3.41
CA THR A 511 20.76 -42.77 -1.96
C THR A 511 19.39 -42.71 -1.29
N CYS A 512 18.50 -41.90 -1.83
CA CYS A 512 17.13 -41.77 -1.30
C CYS A 512 16.35 -43.08 -1.46
N GLU A 513 16.51 -43.77 -2.58
CA GLU A 513 15.92 -45.09 -2.85
C GLU A 513 16.52 -46.17 -1.93
N GLY A 514 17.84 -46.17 -1.73
CA GLY A 514 18.50 -47.08 -0.78
C GLY A 514 18.04 -46.91 0.68
N ARG A 515 17.62 -45.71 1.07
CA ARG A 515 17.07 -45.41 2.40
C ARG A 515 15.62 -45.82 2.59
N ASP A 516 14.83 -45.96 1.57
CA ASP A 516 13.36 -46.23 1.45
C ASP A 516 12.64 -46.73 2.72
N ARG A 517 12.73 -45.99 3.81
CA ARG A 517 12.20 -46.35 5.14
C ARG A 517 10.71 -46.68 5.18
N LYS A 518 9.94 -46.14 4.23
CA LYS A 518 8.48 -46.30 4.12
C LYS A 518 8.09 -47.32 3.03
N GLY A 519 9.04 -47.90 2.31
CA GLY A 519 8.83 -48.83 1.20
C GLY A 519 8.12 -48.16 -0.01
N LEU A 520 8.19 -46.86 -0.12
CA LEU A 520 7.47 -46.09 -1.17
C LEU A 520 8.16 -46.22 -2.53
N TYR A 521 9.49 -46.25 -2.57
CA TYR A 521 10.24 -46.44 -3.81
C TYR A 521 10.03 -47.85 -4.37
N ALA A 522 10.07 -48.88 -3.52
CA ALA A 522 9.77 -50.25 -3.95
C ALA A 522 8.37 -50.36 -4.54
N LYS A 523 7.36 -49.72 -3.91
CA LYS A 523 5.98 -49.69 -4.43
C LYS A 523 5.85 -48.89 -5.73
N ALA A 524 6.60 -47.81 -5.87
CA ALA A 524 6.62 -46.99 -7.10
C ALA A 524 7.26 -47.76 -8.25
N ARG A 525 8.38 -48.44 -8.03
CA ARG A 525 9.03 -49.31 -9.02
C ARG A 525 8.14 -50.49 -9.43
N ALA A 526 7.36 -51.04 -8.51
CA ALA A 526 6.37 -52.06 -8.80
C ALA A 526 5.09 -51.53 -9.48
N GLY A 527 4.98 -50.22 -9.76
CA GLY A 527 3.81 -49.63 -10.39
C GLY A 527 2.56 -49.50 -9.49
N ILE A 528 2.69 -49.84 -8.18
CA ILE A 528 1.61 -49.76 -7.19
C ILE A 528 1.30 -48.31 -6.85
N VAL A 529 2.35 -47.49 -6.66
CA VAL A 529 2.21 -46.06 -6.44
C VAL A 529 2.48 -45.33 -7.76
N LYS A 530 1.44 -44.66 -8.27
CA LYS A 530 1.51 -43.86 -9.50
C LYS A 530 1.92 -42.42 -9.14
N GLN A 531 2.52 -41.70 -10.09
CA GLN A 531 2.91 -40.28 -9.94
C GLN A 531 3.85 -40.04 -8.73
N PHE A 532 4.85 -40.92 -8.55
CA PHE A 532 5.82 -40.80 -7.46
C PHE A 532 7.00 -39.92 -7.90
N THR A 533 7.26 -38.84 -7.15
CA THR A 533 8.32 -37.86 -7.42
C THR A 533 9.71 -38.54 -7.46
N GLY A 534 10.43 -38.32 -8.54
CA GLY A 534 11.76 -38.91 -8.80
C GLY A 534 11.75 -40.27 -9.51
N ILE A 535 10.60 -40.93 -9.65
CA ILE A 535 10.46 -42.21 -10.40
C ILE A 535 9.55 -42.03 -11.63
N SER A 536 8.27 -41.80 -11.41
CA SER A 536 7.26 -41.64 -12.48
C SER A 536 6.79 -40.21 -12.66
N ASP A 537 7.28 -39.30 -11.83
CA ASP A 537 6.94 -37.90 -11.83
C ASP A 537 8.20 -37.05 -11.57
N PRO A 538 8.38 -35.90 -12.24
CA PRO A 538 9.63 -35.14 -12.15
C PRO A 538 9.80 -34.46 -10.79
N TYR A 539 11.06 -34.23 -10.44
CA TYR A 539 11.49 -33.29 -9.40
C TYR A 539 12.33 -32.18 -10.07
N GLU A 540 11.85 -30.96 -9.98
CA GLU A 540 12.53 -29.78 -10.51
C GLU A 540 13.48 -29.24 -9.44
N SER A 541 14.79 -29.46 -9.61
CA SER A 541 15.79 -28.94 -8.67
C SER A 541 15.78 -27.41 -8.67
N PRO A 542 15.68 -26.76 -7.48
CA PRO A 542 15.71 -25.30 -7.39
C PRO A 542 17.10 -24.77 -7.77
N THR A 543 17.11 -23.62 -8.45
CA THR A 543 18.32 -22.88 -8.81
C THR A 543 18.51 -21.63 -7.92
N ASP A 544 17.56 -21.35 -7.04
CA ASP A 544 17.46 -20.16 -6.21
C ASP A 544 17.36 -20.48 -4.72
N ALA A 545 17.86 -21.67 -4.31
CA ALA A 545 17.88 -22.07 -2.90
C ALA A 545 18.97 -21.30 -2.14
N GLU A 546 18.62 -20.78 -0.97
CA GLU A 546 19.54 -20.09 -0.07
C GLU A 546 20.56 -21.04 0.58
N VAL A 547 20.15 -22.28 0.82
CA VAL A 547 21.02 -23.33 1.41
C VAL A 547 20.85 -24.61 0.61
N VAL A 548 21.96 -25.22 0.22
CA VAL A 548 21.99 -26.51 -0.48
C VAL A 548 22.80 -27.50 0.36
N ILE A 549 22.21 -28.65 0.67
CA ILE A 549 22.81 -29.68 1.55
C ILE A 549 22.75 -31.02 0.85
N ASP A 550 23.89 -31.75 0.77
CA ASP A 550 23.93 -33.18 0.47
C ASP A 550 24.04 -33.97 1.76
N THR A 551 22.99 -34.72 2.07
CA THR A 551 22.94 -35.55 3.30
C THR A 551 23.78 -36.84 3.23
N ASN A 552 24.54 -37.08 2.16
CA ASN A 552 25.59 -38.09 2.13
C ASN A 552 26.84 -37.65 2.87
N GLU A 553 27.08 -36.31 2.86
CA GLU A 553 28.31 -35.72 3.39
C GLU A 553 28.14 -35.15 4.81
N MET A 554 26.89 -34.91 5.23
CA MET A 554 26.58 -34.22 6.48
C MET A 554 25.58 -34.99 7.34
N SER A 555 25.84 -35.08 8.64
CA SER A 555 24.85 -35.53 9.62
C SER A 555 23.64 -34.59 9.72
N PRO A 556 22.52 -35.05 10.30
CA PRO A 556 21.38 -34.15 10.54
C PRO A 556 21.71 -32.95 11.42
N GLU A 557 22.58 -33.12 12.41
CA GLU A 557 23.03 -32.07 13.33
C GLU A 557 23.91 -31.04 12.62
N GLU A 558 24.87 -31.49 11.80
CA GLU A 558 25.70 -30.63 10.97
C GLU A 558 24.86 -29.86 9.95
N SER A 559 23.91 -30.55 9.30
CA SER A 559 22.97 -29.93 8.37
C SER A 559 22.10 -28.83 9.04
N ALA A 560 21.59 -29.10 10.24
CA ALA A 560 20.84 -28.12 11.01
C ALA A 560 21.74 -26.96 11.47
N GLN A 561 23.02 -27.21 11.79
CA GLN A 561 23.98 -26.18 12.14
C GLN A 561 24.30 -25.27 10.96
N GLU A 562 24.45 -25.81 9.76
CA GLU A 562 24.68 -24.97 8.55
C GLU A 562 23.51 -24.01 8.28
N ILE A 563 22.27 -24.49 8.42
CA ILE A 563 21.07 -23.65 8.30
C ILE A 563 21.06 -22.58 9.40
N PHE A 564 21.38 -22.94 10.62
CA PHE A 564 21.42 -22.03 11.76
C PHE A 564 22.45 -20.92 11.54
N LEU A 565 23.67 -21.25 11.12
CA LEU A 565 24.73 -20.30 10.79
C LEU A 565 24.34 -19.40 9.62
N TYR A 566 23.61 -19.91 8.63
CA TYR A 566 23.06 -19.08 7.56
C TYR A 566 22.09 -18.02 8.11
N LEU A 567 21.16 -18.42 8.98
CA LEU A 567 20.18 -17.52 9.60
C LEU A 567 20.86 -16.45 10.48
N GLU A 568 21.92 -16.81 11.20
CA GLU A 568 22.74 -15.90 11.98
C GLU A 568 23.44 -14.87 11.09
N ARG A 569 24.11 -15.31 10.03
CA ARG A 569 24.73 -14.42 9.02
C ARG A 569 23.75 -13.47 8.35
N GLN A 570 22.49 -13.89 8.19
CA GLN A 570 21.42 -13.07 7.64
C GLN A 570 20.77 -12.14 8.70
N GLY A 571 21.10 -12.30 9.97
CA GLY A 571 20.59 -11.49 11.08
C GLY A 571 19.18 -11.85 11.55
N PHE A 572 18.66 -13.04 11.20
CA PHE A 572 17.36 -13.51 11.69
C PHE A 572 17.41 -14.05 13.11
N ILE A 573 18.56 -14.52 13.55
CA ILE A 573 18.85 -14.95 14.92
C ILE A 573 20.09 -14.20 15.41
N GLY A 574 20.12 -13.82 16.69
CA GLY A 574 21.28 -13.19 17.28
C GLY A 574 22.42 -14.19 17.43
N GLY A 575 23.64 -13.80 17.06
CA GLY A 575 24.83 -14.48 17.57
C GLY A 575 24.78 -14.39 19.11
N ASN A 576 25.29 -15.42 19.77
CA ASN A 576 25.56 -15.39 21.21
C ASN A 576 26.66 -14.33 21.49
N ASP A 577 26.34 -13.03 21.31
CA ASP A 577 27.14 -12.00 21.93
C ASP A 577 26.98 -12.20 23.43
N GLY A 578 28.01 -12.81 23.97
CA GLY A 578 28.12 -13.12 25.37
C GLY A 578 27.62 -11.97 26.21
N ALA A 579 26.76 -12.25 27.15
CA ALA A 579 26.43 -11.36 28.23
C ALA A 579 27.67 -10.55 28.62
N SER A 580 27.78 -9.32 28.16
CA SER A 580 28.59 -8.33 28.88
C SER A 580 27.81 -8.04 30.15
N ALA A 581 28.15 -8.80 31.18
CA ALA A 581 28.01 -8.31 32.52
C ALA A 581 28.68 -6.92 32.58
N ASP A 582 27.87 -5.88 32.83
CA ASP A 582 28.10 -4.89 33.87
C ASP A 582 26.89 -3.95 33.93
#